data_c991382c25143bc5e8ad4af2c0f73b7a
#
_entry.id   c991382c25143bc5e8ad4af2c0f73b7a
#
_cell.length_a   1.000
_cell.length_b   1.000
_cell.length_c   1.000
_cell.angle_alpha   90.00
_cell.angle_beta   90.00
_cell.angle_gamma   90.00
#
_symmetry.space_group_name_H-M   'P 1'
#
loop_
_entity.id
_entity.type
_entity.pdbx_description
1 polymer ?
#
loop_
_entity_poly.entity_id
_entity_poly.type
_entity_poly.pdbx_seq_one_letter_code
_entity_poly.pdbx_strand_id
1 'polypeptide(L)'
;MLNVFITIDTEIWPYSQGWPVKALPSDKSDFTEEISSYIYGTTPKGDFGLPYQIQKFKEHGLKANYFVEALFSNRVGNSTLTDIVGLIQNYGHDVQLHLHTEWLSEIRTHDIPTQFKEFMHQFSLDEQKALIKKGIQNLNAAGVENVQAFRAGSYGANLDTLRALLQNGIIYDTSYNPCYLESDCAIQTNQLLLQPEEIEGIWEFPISFFRDYPGHHRHAQLCACSFYELKTALLDAWKAGWFSFVVVLHSFELIKKKRASLTPLPDKINIERFHLLCEFLSNNQDKFHTTLFSDIDTKTMQKNHPTHPLRSRLMHTAWRFAEQGLGRLS
;
A
#
# COMPACT_ATOMS: atom_id res chain seq x y z
N MET A 1 -9.77 6.61 -20.96
CA MET A 1 -8.47 6.09 -20.44
C MET A 1 -8.71 5.70 -18.99
N LEU A 2 -8.14 4.58 -18.49
CA LEU A 2 -8.27 4.15 -17.10
C LEU A 2 -7.06 4.69 -16.31
N ASN A 3 -7.31 5.38 -15.18
CA ASN A 3 -6.25 5.78 -14.25
C ASN A 3 -5.85 4.57 -13.41
N VAL A 4 -4.59 4.17 -13.49
CA VAL A 4 -4.03 3.07 -12.71
C VAL A 4 -3.16 3.66 -11.60
N PHE A 5 -3.57 3.47 -10.36
CA PHE A 5 -2.81 3.85 -9.19
C PHE A 5 -1.95 2.65 -8.76
N ILE A 6 -0.68 2.66 -9.13
CA ILE A 6 0.28 1.71 -8.56
C ILE A 6 0.63 2.24 -7.18
N THR A 7 0.26 1.52 -6.13
CA THR A 7 0.47 1.94 -4.74
C THR A 7 1.40 0.97 -4.03
N ILE A 8 2.42 1.51 -3.35
CA ILE A 8 3.45 0.73 -2.67
C ILE A 8 3.48 1.10 -1.19
N ASP A 9 3.05 0.19 -0.32
CA ASP A 9 3.20 0.35 1.11
C ASP A 9 4.67 0.10 1.47
N THR A 10 5.29 1.13 2.05
CA THR A 10 6.73 1.17 2.35
C THR A 10 6.90 1.19 3.85
N GLU A 11 7.32 0.06 4.40
CA GLU A 11 7.25 -0.25 5.82
C GLU A 11 8.57 -0.88 6.31
N ILE A 12 8.84 -0.72 7.60
CA ILE A 12 9.92 -1.40 8.31
C ILE A 12 9.33 -2.11 9.52
N TRP A 13 9.67 -3.39 9.71
CA TRP A 13 9.20 -4.21 10.81
C TRP A 13 10.35 -4.73 11.65
N PRO A 14 10.35 -4.48 12.99
CA PRO A 14 11.43 -4.93 13.85
C PRO A 14 11.51 -6.45 13.94
N TYR A 15 12.72 -6.99 13.90
CA TYR A 15 12.98 -8.38 14.18
C TYR A 15 13.06 -8.62 15.69
N SER A 16 11.91 -8.57 16.37
CA SER A 16 11.84 -8.79 17.81
C SER A 16 10.64 -9.66 18.18
N GLN A 17 10.91 -10.70 18.96
CA GLN A 17 9.83 -11.57 19.42
C GLN A 17 8.93 -10.85 20.44
N GLY A 18 7.63 -10.89 20.16
CA GLY A 18 6.62 -10.29 21.03
C GLY A 18 6.32 -8.82 20.77
N TRP A 19 7.05 -8.15 19.86
CA TRP A 19 6.66 -6.84 19.37
C TRP A 19 5.38 -6.95 18.51
N PRO A 20 4.45 -6.00 18.56
CA PRO A 20 4.46 -4.73 19.30
C PRO A 20 3.87 -4.79 20.72
N VAL A 21 3.37 -5.93 21.16
CA VAL A 21 2.81 -6.09 22.53
C VAL A 21 3.86 -5.82 23.60
N LYS A 22 5.12 -6.20 23.32
CA LYS A 22 6.27 -5.82 24.13
C LYS A 22 7.10 -4.80 23.35
N ALA A 23 7.36 -3.64 23.96
CA ALA A 23 8.26 -2.66 23.37
C ALA A 23 9.66 -3.27 23.10
N LEU A 24 10.35 -2.71 22.13
CA LEU A 24 11.72 -3.09 21.82
C LEU A 24 12.64 -2.83 23.02
N PRO A 25 13.74 -3.62 23.18
CA PRO A 25 14.76 -3.33 24.18
C PRO A 25 15.28 -1.91 24.03
N SER A 26 15.51 -1.22 25.16
CA SER A 26 15.93 0.20 25.14
C SER A 26 17.28 0.41 24.45
N ASP A 27 18.15 -0.60 24.47
CA ASP A 27 19.47 -0.63 23.84
C ASP A 27 19.42 -0.99 22.34
N LYS A 28 18.27 -1.46 21.80
CA LYS A 28 18.15 -1.69 20.35
C LYS A 28 18.18 -0.35 19.62
N SER A 29 19.30 -0.04 19.00
CA SER A 29 19.52 1.16 18.19
C SER A 29 19.85 0.84 16.73
N ASP A 30 20.23 -0.40 16.43
CA ASP A 30 20.56 -0.84 15.08
C ASP A 30 19.37 -1.53 14.40
N PHE A 31 18.96 -0.98 13.27
CA PHE A 31 17.88 -1.47 12.39
C PHE A 31 18.40 -1.79 10.98
N THR A 32 19.71 -1.96 10.83
CA THR A 32 20.34 -2.19 9.52
C THR A 32 19.78 -3.41 8.81
N GLU A 33 19.55 -4.52 9.54
CA GLU A 33 18.98 -5.75 8.96
C GLU A 33 17.53 -5.55 8.50
N GLU A 34 16.72 -4.85 9.30
CA GLU A 34 15.33 -4.54 8.96
C GLU A 34 15.26 -3.63 7.74
N ILE A 35 16.04 -2.54 7.72
CA ILE A 35 16.12 -1.61 6.58
C ILE A 35 16.60 -2.35 5.32
N SER A 36 17.66 -3.15 5.45
CA SER A 36 18.20 -3.97 4.36
C SER A 36 17.13 -4.90 3.77
N SER A 37 16.32 -5.51 4.64
CA SER A 37 15.29 -6.45 4.20
C SER A 37 14.04 -5.77 3.66
N TYR A 38 13.46 -4.81 4.41
CA TYR A 38 12.15 -4.24 4.08
C TYR A 38 12.22 -3.11 3.05
N ILE A 39 13.35 -2.38 3.01
CA ILE A 39 13.50 -1.27 2.06
C ILE A 39 14.34 -1.70 0.85
N TYR A 40 15.53 -2.23 1.07
CA TYR A 40 16.41 -2.61 -0.04
C TYR A 40 16.11 -3.99 -0.64
N GLY A 41 15.43 -4.86 0.14
CA GLY A 41 15.12 -6.21 -0.31
C GLY A 41 16.38 -7.03 -0.59
N THR A 42 17.40 -6.83 0.24
CA THR A 42 18.74 -7.41 0.04
C THR A 42 18.70 -8.92 0.16
N THR A 43 19.26 -9.59 -0.83
CA THR A 43 19.37 -11.04 -0.90
C THR A 43 20.78 -11.43 -1.38
N PRO A 44 21.21 -12.69 -1.21
CA PRO A 44 22.48 -13.16 -1.78
C PRO A 44 22.57 -13.07 -3.32
N LYS A 45 21.47 -12.76 -4.00
CA LYS A 45 21.37 -12.67 -5.47
C LYS A 45 21.15 -11.23 -5.97
N GLY A 46 21.24 -10.24 -5.08
CA GLY A 46 21.01 -8.84 -5.36
C GLY A 46 19.85 -8.26 -4.58
N ASP A 47 19.58 -6.98 -4.80
CA ASP A 47 18.57 -6.21 -4.11
C ASP A 47 17.28 -6.15 -4.96
N PHE A 48 16.13 -6.45 -4.33
CA PHE A 48 14.83 -6.52 -4.99
C PHE A 48 13.76 -5.68 -4.26
N GLY A 49 14.17 -4.69 -3.48
CA GLY A 49 13.27 -3.80 -2.74
C GLY A 49 12.93 -2.52 -3.48
N LEU A 50 12.75 -1.45 -2.70
CA LEU A 50 12.34 -0.13 -3.16
C LEU A 50 13.19 0.42 -4.33
N PRO A 51 14.54 0.43 -4.29
CA PRO A 51 15.34 0.95 -5.40
C PRO A 51 15.14 0.15 -6.69
N TYR A 52 14.99 -1.16 -6.58
CA TYR A 52 14.74 -2.03 -7.72
C TYR A 52 13.37 -1.74 -8.37
N GLN A 53 12.31 -1.60 -7.57
CA GLN A 53 10.98 -1.26 -8.06
C GLN A 53 10.99 0.10 -8.76
N ILE A 54 11.59 1.12 -8.16
CA ILE A 54 11.73 2.47 -8.72
C ILE A 54 12.46 2.43 -10.07
N GLN A 55 13.57 1.70 -10.14
CA GLN A 55 14.33 1.57 -11.38
C GLN A 55 13.50 0.93 -12.49
N LYS A 56 12.72 -0.11 -12.17
CA LYS A 56 11.83 -0.77 -13.14
C LYS A 56 10.70 0.15 -13.60
N PHE A 57 10.08 0.90 -12.71
CA PHE A 57 9.08 1.91 -13.11
C PHE A 57 9.68 2.95 -14.04
N LYS A 58 10.89 3.45 -13.75
CA LYS A 58 11.61 4.38 -14.62
C LYS A 58 11.87 3.79 -16.01
N GLU A 59 12.35 2.55 -16.10
CA GLU A 59 12.61 1.84 -17.35
C GLU A 59 11.37 1.73 -18.24
N HIS A 60 10.20 1.63 -17.64
CA HIS A 60 8.92 1.51 -18.32
C HIS A 60 8.12 2.82 -18.43
N GLY A 61 8.65 3.94 -17.94
CA GLY A 61 7.97 5.24 -17.94
C GLY A 61 6.70 5.27 -17.10
N LEU A 62 6.65 4.49 -16.02
CA LEU A 62 5.49 4.38 -15.13
C LEU A 62 5.65 5.27 -13.89
N LYS A 63 4.53 5.72 -13.33
CA LYS A 63 4.46 6.47 -12.08
C LYS A 63 3.85 5.60 -10.99
N ALA A 64 4.27 5.83 -9.73
CA ALA A 64 3.78 5.08 -8.57
C ALA A 64 3.63 5.98 -7.35
N ASN A 65 2.72 5.61 -6.46
CA ASN A 65 2.41 6.30 -5.21
C ASN A 65 2.94 5.46 -4.05
N TYR A 66 3.87 5.98 -3.27
CA TYR A 66 4.47 5.30 -2.13
C TYR A 66 3.81 5.77 -0.85
N PHE A 67 3.09 4.87 -0.22
CA PHE A 67 2.49 5.07 1.10
C PHE A 67 3.52 4.71 2.16
N VAL A 68 4.22 5.72 2.66
CA VAL A 68 5.37 5.53 3.55
C VAL A 68 4.90 5.55 5.00
N GLU A 69 5.15 4.45 5.70
CA GLU A 69 4.91 4.37 7.14
C GLU A 69 5.84 5.37 7.85
N ALA A 70 5.26 6.35 8.54
CA ALA A 70 6.00 7.49 9.04
C ALA A 70 6.33 7.42 10.53
N LEU A 71 5.66 6.56 11.32
CA LEU A 71 5.85 6.49 12.77
C LEU A 71 7.14 5.76 13.16
N PHE A 72 7.66 4.87 12.31
CA PHE A 72 8.93 4.17 12.62
C PHE A 72 10.06 5.16 12.86
N SER A 73 10.04 6.34 12.21
CA SER A 73 11.09 7.34 12.32
C SER A 73 11.33 7.82 13.75
N ASN A 74 10.33 7.74 14.62
CA ASN A 74 10.47 8.07 16.04
C ASN A 74 11.40 7.10 16.79
N ARG A 75 11.65 5.92 16.25
CA ARG A 75 12.52 4.88 16.84
C ARG A 75 13.74 4.56 16.00
N VAL A 76 13.54 4.41 14.68
CA VAL A 76 14.61 4.07 13.72
C VAL A 76 15.45 5.30 13.37
N GLY A 77 14.84 6.49 13.37
CA GLY A 77 15.49 7.77 13.10
C GLY A 77 14.98 8.48 11.85
N ASN A 78 14.97 9.81 11.89
CA ASN A 78 14.49 10.64 10.78
C ASN A 78 15.39 10.56 9.54
N SER A 79 16.69 10.29 9.68
CA SER A 79 17.59 10.13 8.54
C SER A 79 17.15 9.00 7.62
N THR A 80 16.74 7.86 8.18
CA THR A 80 16.22 6.73 7.38
C THR A 80 14.96 7.12 6.61
N LEU A 81 14.03 7.84 7.26
CA LEU A 81 12.82 8.33 6.57
C LEU A 81 13.17 9.32 5.46
N THR A 82 14.12 10.24 5.71
CA THR A 82 14.60 11.21 4.71
C THR A 82 15.25 10.51 3.51
N ASP A 83 16.05 9.49 3.74
CA ASP A 83 16.69 8.71 2.66
C ASP A 83 15.64 7.99 1.79
N ILE A 84 14.63 7.40 2.40
CA ILE A 84 13.51 6.73 1.70
C ILE A 84 12.73 7.75 0.86
N VAL A 85 12.33 8.88 1.47
CA VAL A 85 11.59 9.96 0.79
C VAL A 85 12.40 10.52 -0.38
N GLY A 86 13.68 10.84 -0.15
CA GLY A 86 14.57 11.36 -1.18
C GLY A 86 14.73 10.38 -2.34
N LEU A 87 14.87 9.08 -2.07
CA LEU A 87 14.94 8.06 -3.10
C LEU A 87 13.69 8.04 -3.98
N ILE A 88 12.50 8.12 -3.39
CA ILE A 88 11.23 8.10 -4.12
C ILE A 88 11.05 9.37 -4.97
N GLN A 89 11.22 10.54 -4.36
CA GLN A 89 10.97 11.84 -5.00
C GLN A 89 11.98 12.14 -6.12
N ASN A 90 13.25 11.74 -5.98
CA ASN A 90 14.28 11.95 -7.01
C ASN A 90 13.95 11.26 -8.36
N TYR A 91 13.06 10.29 -8.35
CA TYR A 91 12.57 9.61 -9.55
C TYR A 91 11.16 10.09 -9.98
N GLY A 92 10.64 11.13 -9.35
CA GLY A 92 9.36 11.75 -9.69
C GLY A 92 8.17 10.86 -9.38
N HIS A 93 8.26 10.06 -8.34
CA HIS A 93 7.15 9.32 -7.73
C HIS A 93 6.55 10.10 -6.56
N ASP A 94 5.35 9.73 -6.17
CA ASP A 94 4.59 10.39 -5.11
C ASP A 94 4.87 9.74 -3.74
N VAL A 95 4.96 10.55 -2.68
CA VAL A 95 5.08 10.09 -1.30
C VAL A 95 3.83 10.50 -0.55
N GLN A 96 3.12 9.53 0.00
CA GLN A 96 1.88 9.68 0.73
C GLN A 96 1.95 9.00 2.10
N LEU A 97 1.01 9.29 2.98
CA LEU A 97 1.05 8.84 4.37
C LEU A 97 0.52 7.42 4.55
N HIS A 98 1.32 6.59 5.20
CA HIS A 98 0.93 5.31 5.77
C HIS A 98 1.16 5.30 7.27
N LEU A 99 0.27 4.67 8.05
CA LEU A 99 0.46 4.58 9.49
C LEU A 99 0.11 3.17 9.99
N HIS A 100 1.10 2.57 10.64
CA HIS A 100 0.95 1.37 11.45
C HIS A 100 0.99 1.70 12.93
N THR A 101 -0.11 1.45 13.62
CA THR A 101 -0.28 1.79 15.03
C THR A 101 0.58 0.95 15.97
N GLU A 102 1.18 -0.14 15.46
CA GLU A 102 2.14 -0.97 16.17
C GLU A 102 3.36 -0.19 16.64
N TRP A 103 3.79 0.83 15.88
CA TRP A 103 4.92 1.68 16.23
C TRP A 103 4.66 2.56 17.45
N LEU A 104 3.41 2.69 17.91
CA LEU A 104 3.08 3.44 19.13
C LEU A 104 3.72 2.86 20.38
N SER A 105 4.01 1.56 20.40
CA SER A 105 4.76 0.92 21.48
C SER A 105 6.16 1.52 21.69
N GLU A 106 6.71 2.17 20.66
CA GLU A 106 8.05 2.74 20.65
C GLU A 106 8.09 4.26 20.85
N ILE A 107 6.94 4.92 20.82
CA ILE A 107 6.86 6.39 20.91
C ILE A 107 6.72 6.81 22.37
N ARG A 108 7.53 7.77 22.78
CA ARG A 108 7.57 8.33 24.13
C ARG A 108 7.28 9.84 24.10
N THR A 109 6.06 10.19 23.70
CA THR A 109 5.57 11.59 23.71
C THR A 109 4.24 11.68 24.45
N HIS A 110 3.85 12.92 24.86
CA HIS A 110 2.56 13.15 25.50
C HIS A 110 1.47 13.60 24.51
N ASP A 111 1.84 13.86 23.26
CA ASP A 111 0.97 14.51 22.27
C ASP A 111 0.12 13.51 21.47
N ILE A 112 0.44 12.22 21.55
CA ILE A 112 -0.27 11.14 20.87
C ILE A 112 -0.48 9.96 21.82
N PRO A 113 -1.46 9.06 21.53
CA PRO A 113 -1.60 7.81 22.24
C PRO A 113 -0.31 6.98 22.17
N THR A 114 0.07 6.38 23.27
CA THR A 114 1.26 5.51 23.36
C THR A 114 0.88 4.03 23.62
N GLN A 115 -0.41 3.76 23.82
CA GLN A 115 -0.90 2.40 23.98
C GLN A 115 -1.12 1.77 22.60
N PHE A 116 -0.48 0.65 22.35
CA PHE A 116 -0.72 -0.13 21.14
C PHE A 116 -2.18 -0.62 21.08
N LYS A 117 -2.76 -0.42 19.91
CA LYS A 117 -3.99 -1.06 19.43
C LYS A 117 -3.72 -1.46 17.98
N GLU A 118 -4.30 -2.56 17.52
CA GLU A 118 -3.96 -3.18 16.24
C GLU A 118 -4.35 -2.31 15.03
N PHE A 119 -5.51 -1.64 15.13
CA PHE A 119 -6.09 -0.88 14.01
C PHE A 119 -6.34 0.59 14.37
N MET A 120 -6.21 1.46 13.38
CA MET A 120 -6.50 2.89 13.52
C MET A 120 -7.93 3.15 14.04
N HIS A 121 -8.92 2.40 13.57
CA HIS A 121 -10.32 2.55 13.97
C HIS A 121 -10.60 2.25 15.46
N GLN A 122 -9.65 1.65 16.19
CA GLN A 122 -9.80 1.39 17.63
C GLN A 122 -9.50 2.62 18.49
N PHE A 123 -8.96 3.68 17.90
CA PHE A 123 -8.70 4.95 18.55
C PHE A 123 -9.89 5.90 18.39
N SER A 124 -10.07 6.82 19.36
CA SER A 124 -11.06 7.89 19.24
C SER A 124 -10.71 8.84 18.09
N LEU A 125 -11.67 9.62 17.62
CA LEU A 125 -11.47 10.63 16.57
C LEU A 125 -10.29 11.57 16.89
N ASP A 126 -10.21 12.08 18.12
CA ASP A 126 -9.15 13.00 18.53
C ASP A 126 -7.78 12.32 18.57
N GLU A 127 -7.73 11.05 19.01
CA GLU A 127 -6.50 10.25 18.98
C GLU A 127 -6.06 9.98 17.52
N GLN A 128 -6.98 9.57 16.64
CA GLN A 128 -6.69 9.37 15.21
C GLN A 128 -6.18 10.65 14.56
N LYS A 129 -6.80 11.78 14.85
CA LYS A 129 -6.37 13.11 14.37
C LYS A 129 -4.94 13.43 14.83
N ALA A 130 -4.60 13.16 16.08
CA ALA A 130 -3.26 13.39 16.61
C ALA A 130 -2.21 12.48 15.94
N LEU A 131 -2.55 11.19 15.70
CA LEU A 131 -1.69 10.22 15.02
C LEU A 131 -1.40 10.64 13.57
N ILE A 132 -2.44 11.00 12.82
CA ILE A 132 -2.33 11.46 11.43
C ILE A 132 -1.47 12.73 11.37
N LYS A 133 -1.72 13.70 12.27
CA LYS A 133 -0.91 14.92 12.39
C LYS A 133 0.57 14.59 12.63
N LYS A 134 0.86 13.63 13.51
CA LYS A 134 2.23 13.21 13.80
C LYS A 134 2.90 12.59 12.58
N GLY A 135 2.19 11.72 11.84
CA GLY A 135 2.69 11.13 10.60
C GLY A 135 3.02 12.20 9.55
N ILE A 136 2.13 13.18 9.34
CA ILE A 136 2.37 14.31 8.44
C ILE A 136 3.61 15.10 8.86
N GLN A 137 3.76 15.41 10.16
CA GLN A 137 4.93 16.11 10.68
C GLN A 137 6.23 15.36 10.41
N ASN A 138 6.23 14.03 10.56
CA ASN A 138 7.39 13.20 10.29
C ASN A 138 7.75 13.21 8.78
N LEU A 139 6.76 13.06 7.89
CA LEU A 139 6.98 13.16 6.44
C LEU A 139 7.45 14.56 6.02
N ASN A 140 6.86 15.62 6.57
CA ASN A 140 7.31 17.00 6.30
C ASN A 140 8.77 17.22 6.75
N ALA A 141 9.14 16.70 7.91
CA ALA A 141 10.53 16.75 8.40
C ALA A 141 11.50 15.94 7.52
N ALA A 142 11.01 14.96 6.79
CA ALA A 142 11.78 14.17 5.82
C ALA A 142 11.80 14.80 4.41
N GLY A 143 11.10 15.93 4.18
CA GLY A 143 11.13 16.68 2.91
C GLY A 143 9.90 16.49 2.03
N VAL A 144 8.81 15.88 2.52
CA VAL A 144 7.54 15.82 1.77
C VAL A 144 6.77 17.12 2.02
N GLU A 145 6.54 17.91 0.98
CA GLU A 145 5.84 19.19 1.08
C GLU A 145 4.32 19.06 1.11
N ASN A 146 3.79 18.06 0.43
CA ASN A 146 2.35 17.93 0.21
C ASN A 146 1.86 16.49 0.41
N VAL A 147 1.30 16.21 1.57
CA VAL A 147 0.68 14.93 1.90
C VAL A 147 -0.82 15.05 1.65
N GLN A 148 -1.34 14.43 0.61
CA GLN A 148 -2.73 14.53 0.18
C GLN A 148 -3.52 13.23 0.31
N ALA A 149 -2.83 12.08 0.37
CA ALA A 149 -3.44 10.77 0.45
C ALA A 149 -2.97 9.99 1.68
N PHE A 150 -3.82 9.07 2.10
CA PHE A 150 -3.59 8.21 3.26
C PHE A 150 -3.96 6.76 2.96
N ARG A 151 -3.28 5.84 3.64
CA ARG A 151 -3.68 4.45 3.81
C ARG A 151 -3.43 4.01 5.23
N ALA A 152 -4.45 3.46 5.90
CA ALA A 152 -4.28 2.85 7.21
C ALA A 152 -3.55 1.52 7.12
N GLY A 153 -2.67 1.25 8.07
CA GLY A 153 -2.05 -0.07 8.25
C GLY A 153 -3.11 -1.15 8.36
N SER A 154 -2.88 -2.28 7.70
CA SER A 154 -3.85 -3.40 7.62
C SER A 154 -5.25 -2.97 7.16
N TYR A 155 -5.38 -1.85 6.46
CA TYR A 155 -6.66 -1.23 6.05
C TYR A 155 -7.58 -0.87 7.22
N GLY A 156 -7.07 -0.74 8.44
CA GLY A 156 -7.79 -0.63 9.70
C GLY A 156 -8.44 0.74 9.95
N ALA A 157 -9.17 1.30 8.99
CA ALA A 157 -9.82 2.60 9.04
C ALA A 157 -11.34 2.50 9.29
N ASN A 158 -11.95 3.59 9.77
CA ASN A 158 -13.39 3.78 9.89
C ASN A 158 -13.82 5.20 9.46
N LEU A 159 -15.08 5.56 9.64
CA LEU A 159 -15.57 6.91 9.30
C LEU A 159 -14.88 8.01 10.13
N ASP A 160 -14.51 7.73 11.38
CA ASP A 160 -13.75 8.70 12.18
C ASP A 160 -12.33 8.90 11.65
N THR A 161 -11.74 7.88 11.01
CA THR A 161 -10.47 8.04 10.29
C THR A 161 -10.62 9.05 9.15
N LEU A 162 -11.67 8.96 8.34
CA LEU A 162 -11.94 9.91 7.25
C LEU A 162 -12.13 11.33 7.78
N ARG A 163 -12.91 11.50 8.87
CA ARG A 163 -13.08 12.81 9.53
C ARG A 163 -11.75 13.37 10.06
N ALA A 164 -10.91 12.52 10.65
CA ALA A 164 -9.59 12.90 11.15
C ALA A 164 -8.64 13.31 10.01
N LEU A 165 -8.70 12.63 8.85
CA LEU A 165 -7.97 12.98 7.64
C LEU A 165 -8.36 14.37 7.14
N LEU A 166 -9.65 14.63 6.98
CA LEU A 166 -10.17 15.95 6.56
C LEU A 166 -9.70 17.08 7.49
N GLN A 167 -9.74 16.86 8.82
CA GLN A 167 -9.28 17.83 9.80
C GLN A 167 -7.76 18.08 9.77
N ASN A 168 -6.99 17.20 9.13
CA ASN A 168 -5.55 17.35 8.90
C ASN A 168 -5.21 17.82 7.48
N GLY A 169 -6.21 18.11 6.62
CA GLY A 169 -6.00 18.62 5.27
C GLY A 169 -5.68 17.54 4.23
N ILE A 170 -5.81 16.26 4.57
CA ILE A 170 -5.73 15.15 3.62
C ILE A 170 -7.09 15.04 2.92
N ILE A 171 -7.10 14.80 1.62
CA ILE A 171 -8.31 14.79 0.78
C ILE A 171 -8.58 13.44 0.12
N TYR A 172 -7.60 12.53 0.11
CA TYR A 172 -7.74 11.19 -0.44
C TYR A 172 -7.47 10.14 0.62
N ASP A 173 -8.28 9.07 0.64
CA ASP A 173 -8.02 7.85 1.38
C ASP A 173 -8.06 6.64 0.42
N THR A 174 -7.30 5.61 0.73
CA THR A 174 -7.33 4.34 0.02
C THR A 174 -7.21 3.16 1.00
N SER A 175 -7.95 3.28 2.11
CA SER A 175 -8.02 2.25 3.15
C SER A 175 -9.20 1.30 2.94
N TYR A 176 -10.22 1.67 2.15
CA TYR A 176 -11.36 0.80 1.89
C TYR A 176 -10.94 -0.41 1.06
N ASN A 177 -10.89 -1.57 1.70
CA ASN A 177 -10.60 -2.83 1.03
C ASN A 177 -11.78 -3.80 1.15
N PRO A 178 -12.52 -4.05 0.06
CA PRO A 178 -13.70 -4.91 0.08
C PRO A 178 -13.45 -6.35 0.53
N CYS A 179 -12.19 -6.81 0.46
CA CYS A 179 -11.82 -8.15 0.90
C CYS A 179 -11.62 -8.26 2.41
N TYR A 180 -11.60 -7.12 3.12
CA TYR A 180 -11.37 -7.04 4.57
C TYR A 180 -12.51 -6.32 5.32
N LEU A 181 -13.64 -6.06 4.63
CA LEU A 181 -14.85 -5.57 5.30
C LEU A 181 -15.31 -6.57 6.35
N GLU A 182 -15.83 -6.06 7.47
CA GLU A 182 -16.26 -6.85 8.64
C GLU A 182 -15.12 -7.54 9.42
N SER A 183 -13.84 -7.37 8.98
CA SER A 183 -12.65 -7.79 9.73
C SER A 183 -11.81 -6.57 10.12
N ASP A 184 -10.85 -6.21 9.27
CA ASP A 184 -9.85 -5.17 9.55
C ASP A 184 -10.36 -3.78 9.12
N CYS A 185 -11.03 -3.69 7.94
CA CYS A 185 -11.61 -2.47 7.41
C CYS A 185 -13.01 -2.22 8.01
N ALA A 186 -13.14 -1.12 8.74
CA ALA A 186 -14.39 -0.71 9.40
C ALA A 186 -15.07 0.53 8.76
N ILE A 187 -14.68 0.89 7.54
CA ILE A 187 -15.36 1.95 6.77
C ILE A 187 -16.72 1.41 6.29
N GLN A 188 -17.78 1.91 6.92
CA GLN A 188 -19.15 1.50 6.60
C GLN A 188 -19.71 2.39 5.49
N THR A 189 -20.30 1.75 4.47
CA THR A 189 -20.92 2.41 3.33
C THR A 189 -22.27 1.76 3.03
N ASN A 190 -23.18 2.53 2.39
CA ASN A 190 -24.51 2.01 2.03
C ASN A 190 -24.47 0.95 0.92
N GLN A 191 -23.40 0.94 0.13
CA GLN A 191 -23.16 0.01 -0.98
C GLN A 191 -21.68 -0.31 -1.10
N LEU A 192 -21.38 -1.43 -1.73
CA LEU A 192 -19.99 -1.84 -2.00
C LEU A 192 -19.31 -0.82 -2.93
N LEU A 193 -18.23 -0.20 -2.48
CA LEU A 193 -17.49 0.75 -3.30
C LEU A 193 -16.66 0.00 -4.35
N LEU A 194 -16.87 0.35 -5.60
CA LEU A 194 -16.13 -0.18 -6.75
C LEU A 194 -15.28 0.92 -7.40
N GLN A 195 -15.61 2.17 -7.17
CA GLN A 195 -14.95 3.35 -7.71
C GLN A 195 -14.87 4.44 -6.64
N PRO A 196 -14.04 5.48 -6.85
CA PRO A 196 -13.92 6.57 -5.89
C PRO A 196 -15.25 7.21 -5.56
N GLU A 197 -15.49 7.42 -4.28
CA GLU A 197 -16.68 8.07 -3.76
C GLU A 197 -16.30 9.07 -2.66
N GLU A 198 -17.00 10.19 -2.58
CA GLU A 198 -16.81 11.18 -1.54
C GLU A 198 -17.59 10.77 -0.27
N ILE A 199 -16.85 10.50 0.81
CA ILE A 199 -17.40 10.07 2.10
C ILE A 199 -16.80 10.98 3.17
N GLU A 200 -17.66 11.59 4.02
CA GLU A 200 -17.23 12.52 5.09
C GLU A 200 -16.31 13.66 4.58
N GLY A 201 -16.43 14.06 3.31
CA GLY A 201 -15.60 15.09 2.68
C GLY A 201 -14.24 14.61 2.18
N ILE A 202 -13.98 13.30 2.24
CA ILE A 202 -12.78 12.63 1.72
C ILE A 202 -13.15 11.82 0.48
N TRP A 203 -12.31 11.86 -0.54
CA TRP A 203 -12.40 10.95 -1.66
C TRP A 203 -11.77 9.60 -1.29
N GLU A 204 -12.62 8.61 -1.05
CA GLU A 204 -12.20 7.23 -0.81
C GLU A 204 -11.96 6.52 -2.14
N PHE A 205 -10.73 6.06 -2.36
CA PHE A 205 -10.30 5.26 -3.51
C PHE A 205 -10.22 3.80 -3.10
N PRO A 206 -11.27 2.99 -3.33
CA PRO A 206 -11.28 1.61 -2.88
C PRO A 206 -10.16 0.81 -3.54
N ILE A 207 -9.53 -0.08 -2.78
CA ILE A 207 -8.63 -1.08 -3.34
C ILE A 207 -9.39 -1.86 -4.39
N SER A 208 -8.88 -1.91 -5.61
CA SER A 208 -9.55 -2.66 -6.69
C SER A 208 -9.56 -4.15 -6.38
N PHE A 209 -10.66 -4.79 -6.73
CA PHE A 209 -10.86 -6.21 -6.48
C PHE A 209 -11.70 -6.84 -7.57
N PHE A 210 -11.70 -8.15 -7.60
CA PHE A 210 -12.48 -8.93 -8.54
C PHE A 210 -12.95 -10.24 -7.90
N ARG A 211 -13.99 -10.83 -8.45
CA ARG A 211 -14.42 -12.17 -8.08
C ARG A 211 -13.53 -13.18 -8.79
N ASP A 212 -12.79 -14.00 -8.07
CA ASP A 212 -11.93 -15.05 -8.62
C ASP A 212 -12.65 -16.41 -8.74
N TYR A 213 -13.56 -16.73 -7.81
CA TYR A 213 -14.49 -17.84 -7.90
C TYR A 213 -15.82 -17.51 -7.19
N PRO A 214 -16.89 -18.32 -7.33
CA PRO A 214 -18.18 -18.02 -6.70
C PRO A 214 -18.08 -17.77 -5.20
N GLY A 215 -18.58 -16.63 -4.74
CA GLY A 215 -18.61 -16.25 -3.32
C GLY A 215 -17.29 -15.71 -2.76
N HIS A 216 -16.22 -15.52 -3.57
CA HIS A 216 -14.94 -15.04 -3.08
C HIS A 216 -14.46 -13.81 -3.88
N HIS A 217 -13.99 -12.81 -3.16
CA HIS A 217 -13.36 -11.61 -3.69
C HIS A 217 -11.85 -11.63 -3.44
N ARG A 218 -11.11 -11.08 -4.38
CA ARG A 218 -9.66 -10.95 -4.31
C ARG A 218 -9.26 -9.53 -4.66
N HIS A 219 -8.55 -8.89 -3.73
CA HIS A 219 -8.00 -7.56 -3.96
C HIS A 219 -6.83 -7.60 -4.95
N ALA A 220 -6.66 -6.51 -5.69
CA ALA A 220 -5.63 -6.36 -6.71
C ALA A 220 -4.26 -6.07 -6.06
N GLN A 221 -3.70 -7.06 -5.36
CA GLN A 221 -2.35 -7.02 -4.82
C GLN A 221 -1.45 -7.97 -5.60
N LEU A 222 -0.23 -7.55 -5.90
CA LEU A 222 0.69 -8.28 -6.78
C LEU A 222 0.93 -9.73 -6.32
N CYS A 223 1.23 -9.95 -5.02
CA CYS A 223 1.46 -11.29 -4.49
C CYS A 223 0.19 -12.14 -4.37
N ALA A 224 -0.98 -11.50 -4.27
CA ALA A 224 -2.26 -12.18 -4.10
C ALA A 224 -2.87 -12.67 -5.42
N CYS A 225 -2.47 -12.07 -6.56
CA CYS A 225 -3.04 -12.33 -7.90
C CYS A 225 -1.99 -12.94 -8.83
N SER A 226 -2.42 -13.75 -9.80
CA SER A 226 -1.58 -14.00 -10.97
C SER A 226 -1.57 -12.78 -11.89
N PHE A 227 -0.52 -12.66 -12.72
CA PHE A 227 -0.49 -11.58 -13.73
C PHE A 227 -1.72 -11.65 -14.65
N TYR A 228 -2.16 -12.83 -15.03
CA TYR A 228 -3.32 -13.00 -15.92
C TYR A 228 -4.64 -12.55 -15.30
N GLU A 229 -4.80 -12.69 -13.97
CA GLU A 229 -5.94 -12.14 -13.24
C GLU A 229 -5.91 -10.62 -13.23
N LEU A 230 -4.77 -10.00 -12.88
CA LEU A 230 -4.61 -8.54 -12.90
C LEU A 230 -4.81 -7.96 -14.31
N LYS A 231 -4.18 -8.54 -15.31
CA LYS A 231 -4.34 -8.14 -16.73
C LYS A 231 -5.80 -8.16 -17.16
N THR A 232 -6.53 -9.23 -16.83
CA THR A 232 -7.95 -9.33 -17.19
C THR A 232 -8.77 -8.28 -16.46
N ALA A 233 -8.56 -8.09 -15.16
CA ALA A 233 -9.27 -7.10 -14.37
C ALA A 233 -9.02 -5.67 -14.88
N LEU A 234 -7.78 -5.30 -15.22
CA LEU A 234 -7.43 -4.01 -15.81
C LEU A 234 -8.12 -3.78 -17.16
N LEU A 235 -8.09 -4.78 -18.05
CA LEU A 235 -8.77 -4.67 -19.35
C LEU A 235 -10.28 -4.56 -19.22
N ASP A 236 -10.89 -5.29 -18.31
CA ASP A 236 -12.33 -5.27 -18.11
C ASP A 236 -12.78 -3.98 -17.41
N ALA A 237 -11.98 -3.43 -16.47
CA ALA A 237 -12.18 -2.11 -15.88
C ALA A 237 -12.12 -1.00 -16.95
N TRP A 238 -11.12 -1.05 -17.83
CA TRP A 238 -11.00 -0.10 -18.94
C TRP A 238 -12.21 -0.17 -19.89
N LYS A 239 -12.62 -1.38 -20.31
CA LYS A 239 -13.81 -1.57 -21.18
C LYS A 239 -15.11 -1.11 -20.52
N ALA A 240 -15.21 -1.28 -19.20
CA ALA A 240 -16.37 -0.83 -18.43
C ALA A 240 -16.36 0.69 -18.16
N GLY A 241 -15.34 1.42 -18.62
CA GLY A 241 -15.20 2.86 -18.43
C GLY A 241 -14.95 3.26 -16.97
N TRP A 242 -14.29 2.41 -16.19
CA TRP A 242 -13.91 2.76 -14.82
C TRP A 242 -13.00 3.98 -14.80
N PHE A 243 -13.12 4.81 -13.77
CA PHE A 243 -12.27 5.97 -13.57
C PHE A 243 -10.89 5.55 -13.04
N SER A 244 -10.86 4.65 -12.04
CA SER A 244 -9.65 4.26 -11.34
C SER A 244 -9.51 2.75 -11.20
N PHE A 245 -8.25 2.30 -11.08
CA PHE A 245 -7.88 0.95 -10.67
C PHE A 245 -6.67 1.03 -9.74
N VAL A 246 -6.85 0.66 -8.47
CA VAL A 246 -5.80 0.70 -7.43
C VAL A 246 -5.17 -0.68 -7.32
N VAL A 247 -3.85 -0.75 -7.57
CA VAL A 247 -3.02 -1.96 -7.39
C VAL A 247 -2.13 -1.78 -6.18
N VAL A 248 -2.07 -2.77 -5.31
CA VAL A 248 -1.26 -2.74 -4.07
C VAL A 248 -0.01 -3.58 -4.25
N LEU A 249 1.10 -3.02 -3.81
CA LEU A 249 2.41 -3.66 -3.64
C LEU A 249 2.99 -3.26 -2.27
N HIS A 250 4.07 -3.95 -1.88
CA HIS A 250 4.91 -3.53 -0.76
C HIS A 250 6.37 -3.38 -1.21
N SER A 251 7.15 -2.57 -0.50
CA SER A 251 8.58 -2.40 -0.79
C SER A 251 9.36 -3.72 -0.78
N PHE A 252 8.92 -4.68 0.04
CA PHE A 252 9.56 -5.99 0.23
C PHE A 252 8.84 -7.16 -0.48
N GLU A 253 7.87 -6.89 -1.37
CA GLU A 253 7.00 -7.93 -1.95
C GLU A 253 7.73 -8.86 -2.93
N LEU A 254 8.90 -8.45 -3.42
CA LEU A 254 9.70 -9.21 -4.36
C LEU A 254 10.72 -10.16 -3.70
N ILE A 255 10.72 -10.21 -2.37
CA ILE A 255 11.53 -11.15 -1.60
C ILE A 255 10.65 -12.09 -0.79
N LYS A 256 11.20 -13.25 -0.46
CA LYS A 256 10.56 -14.21 0.46
C LYS A 256 11.55 -14.70 1.52
N LYS A 257 11.04 -14.96 2.72
CA LYS A 257 11.83 -15.61 3.78
C LYS A 257 11.38 -17.08 3.88
N LYS A 258 12.34 -18.00 3.86
CA LYS A 258 12.02 -19.41 4.16
C LYS A 258 11.86 -19.58 5.67
N ARG A 259 10.88 -20.37 6.10
CA ARG A 259 10.65 -20.68 7.54
C ARG A 259 11.90 -21.16 8.29
N ALA A 260 12.86 -21.79 7.60
CA ALA A 260 14.07 -22.36 8.17
C ALA A 260 15.29 -21.45 8.07
N SER A 261 15.20 -20.29 7.43
CA SER A 261 16.34 -19.37 7.23
C SER A 261 15.86 -17.93 7.35
N LEU A 262 16.56 -17.15 8.17
CA LEU A 262 16.36 -15.70 8.26
C LEU A 262 16.83 -14.94 7.01
N THR A 263 17.63 -15.59 6.15
CA THR A 263 18.17 -14.98 4.94
C THR A 263 17.09 -14.82 3.88
N PRO A 264 16.76 -13.60 3.45
CA PRO A 264 15.80 -13.37 2.38
C PRO A 264 16.29 -13.96 1.05
N LEU A 265 15.34 -14.41 0.22
CA LEU A 265 15.60 -14.88 -1.14
C LEU A 265 14.70 -14.12 -2.12
N PRO A 266 15.12 -13.94 -3.39
CA PRO A 266 14.23 -13.37 -4.40
C PRO A 266 13.00 -14.26 -4.58
N ASP A 267 11.81 -13.64 -4.57
CA ASP A 267 10.59 -14.32 -4.95
C ASP A 267 10.43 -14.26 -6.48
N LYS A 268 10.88 -15.30 -7.16
CA LYS A 268 10.86 -15.35 -8.62
C LYS A 268 9.47 -15.16 -9.22
N ILE A 269 8.43 -15.65 -8.54
CA ILE A 269 7.05 -15.55 -9.01
C ILE A 269 6.60 -14.09 -8.94
N ASN A 270 6.81 -13.41 -7.82
CA ASN A 270 6.42 -12.03 -7.67
C ASN A 270 7.28 -11.09 -8.54
N ILE A 271 8.56 -11.36 -8.70
CA ILE A 271 9.44 -10.64 -9.63
C ILE A 271 8.92 -10.74 -11.07
N GLU A 272 8.56 -11.95 -11.53
CA GLU A 272 8.01 -12.15 -12.87
C GLU A 272 6.66 -11.43 -13.05
N ARG A 273 5.75 -11.54 -12.08
CA ARG A 273 4.47 -10.82 -12.09
C ARG A 273 4.67 -9.31 -12.16
N PHE A 274 5.65 -8.80 -11.41
CA PHE A 274 5.99 -7.38 -11.39
C PHE A 274 6.50 -6.90 -12.76
N HIS A 275 7.43 -7.64 -13.38
CA HIS A 275 7.93 -7.32 -14.73
C HIS A 275 6.82 -7.34 -15.76
N LEU A 276 6.01 -8.40 -15.77
CA LEU A 276 4.88 -8.54 -16.70
C LEU A 276 3.85 -7.40 -16.52
N LEU A 277 3.60 -6.96 -15.29
CA LEU A 277 2.72 -5.82 -15.02
C LEU A 277 3.30 -4.53 -15.57
N CYS A 278 4.59 -4.24 -15.32
CA CYS A 278 5.27 -3.06 -15.83
C CYS A 278 5.27 -3.03 -17.37
N GLU A 279 5.64 -4.14 -18.01
CA GLU A 279 5.62 -4.28 -19.46
C GLU A 279 4.22 -4.11 -20.04
N PHE A 280 3.22 -4.73 -19.42
CA PHE A 280 1.83 -4.63 -19.87
C PHE A 280 1.29 -3.20 -19.81
N LEU A 281 1.53 -2.47 -18.73
CA LEU A 281 1.08 -1.08 -18.58
C LEU A 281 1.83 -0.17 -19.56
N SER A 282 3.14 -0.32 -19.70
CA SER A 282 3.97 0.44 -20.64
C SER A 282 3.55 0.23 -22.09
N ASN A 283 3.22 -1.00 -22.49
CA ASN A 283 2.80 -1.34 -23.86
C ASN A 283 1.35 -0.96 -24.17
N ASN A 284 0.57 -0.48 -23.21
CA ASN A 284 -0.85 -0.14 -23.38
C ASN A 284 -1.18 1.26 -22.83
N GLN A 285 -0.30 2.23 -23.01
CA GLN A 285 -0.49 3.63 -22.56
C GLN A 285 -1.66 4.34 -23.26
N ASP A 286 -2.14 3.80 -24.37
CA ASP A 286 -3.39 4.22 -25.02
C ASP A 286 -4.65 3.89 -24.20
N LYS A 287 -4.58 2.92 -23.29
CA LYS A 287 -5.68 2.45 -22.43
C LYS A 287 -5.49 2.84 -20.97
N PHE A 288 -4.25 2.76 -20.48
CA PHE A 288 -3.88 2.90 -19.07
C PHE A 288 -2.96 4.11 -18.88
N HIS A 289 -3.29 4.92 -17.90
CA HIS A 289 -2.44 6.02 -17.43
C HIS A 289 -2.07 5.76 -15.96
N THR A 290 -0.77 5.65 -15.66
CA THR A 290 -0.32 5.54 -14.26
C THR A 290 -0.36 6.92 -13.62
N THR A 291 -1.22 7.09 -12.61
CA THR A 291 -1.61 8.38 -12.04
C THR A 291 -1.07 8.53 -10.62
N LEU A 292 -0.59 9.72 -10.28
CA LEU A 292 -0.23 10.10 -8.91
C LEU A 292 -1.45 10.72 -8.20
N PHE A 293 -1.54 10.55 -6.88
CA PHE A 293 -2.57 11.25 -6.10
C PHE A 293 -2.39 12.77 -6.17
N SER A 294 -1.14 13.23 -6.23
CA SER A 294 -0.81 14.66 -6.42
C SER A 294 -1.27 15.26 -7.76
N ASP A 295 -1.51 14.43 -8.77
CA ASP A 295 -1.92 14.87 -10.12
C ASP A 295 -3.46 14.87 -10.31
N ILE A 296 -4.23 14.41 -9.33
CA ILE A 296 -5.68 14.34 -9.46
C ILE A 296 -6.32 15.73 -9.33
N ASP A 297 -7.13 16.09 -10.32
CA ASP A 297 -8.10 17.18 -10.18
C ASP A 297 -9.47 16.59 -9.81
N THR A 298 -9.89 16.83 -8.56
CA THR A 298 -11.19 16.35 -8.05
C THR A 298 -12.38 16.83 -8.86
N LYS A 299 -12.26 17.97 -9.58
CA LYS A 299 -13.31 18.53 -10.46
C LYS A 299 -13.52 17.67 -11.70
N THR A 300 -12.52 16.89 -12.09
CA THR A 300 -12.57 16.01 -13.28
C THR A 300 -13.02 14.60 -12.94
N MET A 301 -13.19 14.28 -11.65
CA MET A 301 -13.60 12.95 -11.22
C MET A 301 -15.01 12.65 -11.68
N GLN A 302 -15.14 11.69 -12.57
CA GLN A 302 -16.43 11.23 -13.05
C GLN A 302 -17.03 10.29 -12.00
N LYS A 303 -18.28 10.57 -11.59
CA LYS A 303 -19.10 9.66 -10.77
C LYS A 303 -19.59 8.51 -11.66
N ASN A 304 -18.70 7.55 -11.94
CA ASN A 304 -19.11 6.31 -12.58
C ASN A 304 -19.38 5.27 -11.48
N HIS A 305 -20.60 4.79 -11.42
CA HIS A 305 -21.04 3.82 -10.41
C HIS A 305 -21.28 2.45 -11.08
N PRO A 306 -20.23 1.64 -11.29
CA PRO A 306 -20.41 0.27 -11.74
C PRO A 306 -21.24 -0.51 -10.72
N THR A 307 -22.15 -1.33 -11.21
CA THR A 307 -23.10 -2.07 -10.35
C THR A 307 -22.58 -3.44 -9.94
N HIS A 308 -21.52 -3.91 -10.59
CA HIS A 308 -20.98 -5.25 -10.34
C HIS A 308 -19.45 -5.26 -10.29
N PRO A 309 -18.86 -6.03 -9.37
CA PRO A 309 -17.42 -6.21 -9.34
C PRO A 309 -16.91 -6.92 -10.59
N LEU A 310 -15.65 -6.67 -10.93
CA LEU A 310 -14.93 -7.37 -11.98
C LEU A 310 -14.88 -8.89 -11.68
N ARG A 311 -14.55 -9.67 -12.72
CA ARG A 311 -14.46 -11.14 -12.59
C ARG A 311 -13.19 -11.66 -13.24
N SER A 312 -12.48 -12.53 -12.55
CA SER A 312 -11.43 -13.33 -13.16
C SER A 312 -12.00 -14.49 -13.94
N ARG A 313 -11.22 -15.00 -14.89
CA ARG A 313 -11.51 -16.27 -15.55
C ARG A 313 -11.00 -17.42 -14.68
N LEU A 314 -11.79 -18.49 -14.52
CA LEU A 314 -11.44 -19.64 -13.68
C LEU A 314 -10.07 -20.24 -14.03
N MET A 315 -9.68 -20.23 -15.32
CA MET A 315 -8.37 -20.70 -15.77
C MET A 315 -7.21 -19.86 -15.21
N HIS A 316 -7.39 -18.54 -15.05
CA HIS A 316 -6.38 -17.67 -14.47
C HIS A 316 -6.24 -17.89 -12.97
N THR A 317 -7.36 -18.16 -12.30
CA THR A 317 -7.39 -18.54 -10.89
C THR A 317 -6.72 -19.90 -10.68
N ALA A 318 -6.98 -20.88 -11.53
CA ALA A 318 -6.30 -22.18 -11.50
C ALA A 318 -4.78 -22.03 -11.73
N TRP A 319 -4.37 -21.16 -12.66
CA TRP A 319 -2.96 -20.82 -12.88
C TRP A 319 -2.30 -20.27 -11.62
N ARG A 320 -2.94 -19.31 -10.93
CA ARG A 320 -2.44 -18.76 -9.67
C ARG A 320 -2.23 -19.85 -8.61
N PHE A 321 -3.16 -20.79 -8.47
CA PHE A 321 -2.97 -21.92 -7.54
C PHE A 321 -1.78 -22.79 -7.91
N ALA A 322 -1.54 -23.02 -9.22
CA ALA A 322 -0.36 -23.74 -9.68
C ALA A 322 0.94 -22.98 -9.35
N GLU A 323 1.01 -21.67 -9.61
CA GLU A 323 2.16 -20.83 -9.24
C GLU A 323 2.44 -20.87 -7.73
N GLN A 324 1.39 -20.74 -6.90
CA GLN A 324 1.52 -20.78 -5.45
C GLN A 324 1.98 -22.15 -4.95
N GLY A 325 1.51 -23.22 -5.57
CA GLY A 325 1.99 -24.58 -5.30
C GLY A 325 3.47 -24.76 -5.59
N LEU A 326 3.93 -24.31 -6.77
CA LEU A 326 5.34 -24.32 -7.16
C LEU A 326 6.20 -23.42 -6.24
N GLY A 327 5.70 -22.27 -5.87
CA GLY A 327 6.41 -21.34 -4.97
C GLY A 327 6.67 -21.89 -3.57
N ARG A 328 5.81 -22.80 -3.08
CA ARG A 328 6.01 -23.50 -1.79
C ARG A 328 7.06 -24.61 -1.86
N LEU A 329 7.32 -25.16 -3.04
CA LEU A 329 8.28 -26.24 -3.26
C LEU A 329 9.70 -25.72 -3.55
N SER A 330 9.84 -24.45 -3.92
CA SER A 330 11.11 -23.76 -4.24
C SER A 330 11.60 -22.88 -3.05
#